data_a477695b3299d183a3c252ddc3adb8b3
#
_entry.id   a477695b3299d183a3c252ddc3adb8b3
#
_cell.length_a   1.000
_cell.length_b   1.000
_cell.length_c   1.000
_cell.angle_alpha   90.00
_cell.angle_beta   90.00
_cell.angle_gamma   90.00
#
_symmetry.space_group_name_H-M   'P 1'
#
loop_
_entity.id
_entity.type
_entity.pdbx_description
1 polymer ?
#
loop_
_entity_poly.entity_id
_entity_poly.type
_entity_poly.pdbx_seq_one_letter_code
_entity_poly.pdbx_strand_id
1 'polypeptide(L)'
;YEPFYISHYGRHGARYILSNDQYDNVAEVLRRARADGKLTARGIDACDRFLAIYPHLKGRAGDLTPKGQMQHRRLAGRMYAAYPEIFRRHPRIEAYSTVVPRCIMSMAAFCEGLKEADPSLEIFTETSSVNMYYLNPHSTGNPAGTAEDFRYKSADAPWRPEWRRFCEERIDVETILVRLFTDTAYARSICDPLKFEQDLFSVAAHMQCTDLDESFYDLFTFDELCRFWECDNYTYYV
;
A
#
# COMPACT_ATOMS: atom_id res chain seq x y z
N TYR A 1 -4.54 -8.97 -37.59
CA TYR A 1 -5.59 -7.99 -37.26
C TYR A 1 -4.91 -6.72 -36.79
N GLU A 2 -5.34 -5.60 -37.33
CA GLU A 2 -4.89 -4.28 -36.90
C GLU A 2 -5.80 -3.80 -35.76
N PRO A 3 -5.26 -3.44 -34.58
CA PRO A 3 -6.07 -2.94 -33.48
C PRO A 3 -6.66 -1.58 -33.83
N PHE A 4 -7.91 -1.34 -33.43
CA PHE A 4 -8.64 -0.10 -33.70
C PHE A 4 -9.15 0.60 -32.45
N TYR A 5 -9.05 -0.05 -31.29
CA TYR A 5 -9.56 0.45 -30.02
C TYR A 5 -8.71 -0.08 -28.85
N ILE A 6 -8.50 0.72 -27.83
CA ILE A 6 -7.90 0.33 -26.55
C ILE A 6 -8.91 0.60 -25.44
N SER A 7 -9.22 -0.45 -24.66
CA SER A 7 -9.87 -0.31 -23.38
C SER A 7 -8.87 -0.64 -22.29
N HIS A 8 -8.61 0.30 -21.40
CA HIS A 8 -7.67 0.14 -20.32
C HIS A 8 -8.35 0.35 -18.96
N TYR A 9 -8.31 -0.66 -18.11
CA TYR A 9 -8.73 -0.58 -16.71
C TYR A 9 -7.50 -0.78 -15.82
N GLY A 10 -7.19 0.23 -15.02
CA GLY A 10 -6.00 0.24 -14.17
C GLY A 10 -6.34 0.43 -12.70
N ARG A 11 -5.52 -0.15 -11.82
CA ARG A 11 -5.49 0.18 -10.39
C ARG A 11 -4.59 1.41 -10.19
N HIS A 12 -4.79 2.15 -9.09
CA HIS A 12 -3.83 3.20 -8.68
C HIS A 12 -2.39 2.66 -8.58
N GLY A 13 -1.41 3.51 -8.76
CA GLY A 13 0.01 3.22 -8.60
C GLY A 13 0.42 2.94 -7.15
N ALA A 14 1.72 2.78 -6.92
CA ALA A 14 2.27 2.62 -5.57
C ALA A 14 1.80 3.75 -4.64
N ARG A 15 1.44 3.39 -3.41
CA ARG A 15 0.88 4.30 -2.40
C ARG A 15 1.51 4.08 -1.04
N TYR A 16 1.34 5.03 -0.14
CA TYR A 16 1.60 4.84 1.28
C TYR A 16 0.61 3.83 1.89
N ILE A 17 0.92 3.25 3.05
CA ILE A 17 0.00 2.32 3.75
C ILE A 17 -1.35 3.00 4.01
N LEU A 18 -2.40 2.21 4.27
CA LEU A 18 -3.78 2.74 4.32
C LEU A 18 -4.15 3.38 5.65
N SER A 19 -3.43 3.11 6.74
CA SER A 19 -3.70 3.67 8.05
C SER A 19 -2.47 4.33 8.64
N ASN A 20 -2.60 5.57 9.12
CA ASN A 20 -1.56 6.24 9.88
C ASN A 20 -1.27 5.51 11.21
N ASP A 21 -2.26 4.81 11.78
CA ASP A 21 -2.12 4.08 13.05
C ASP A 21 -0.98 3.06 13.01
N GLN A 22 -0.68 2.48 11.83
CA GLN A 22 0.43 1.54 11.67
C GLN A 22 1.78 2.26 11.83
N TYR A 23 1.94 3.43 11.22
CA TYR A 23 3.15 4.25 11.41
C TYR A 23 3.26 4.78 12.84
N ASP A 24 2.14 5.26 13.39
CA ASP A 24 2.09 5.88 14.72
C ASP A 24 2.38 4.83 15.80
N ASN A 25 1.85 3.61 15.69
CA ASN A 25 2.11 2.52 16.61
C ASN A 25 3.60 2.15 16.64
N VAL A 26 4.23 1.96 15.49
CA VAL A 26 5.67 1.65 15.42
C VAL A 26 6.49 2.80 16.01
N ALA A 27 6.15 4.05 15.70
CA ALA A 27 6.84 5.22 16.23
C ALA A 27 6.71 5.33 17.77
N GLU A 28 5.52 5.09 18.31
CA GLU A 28 5.25 5.21 19.74
C GLU A 28 6.00 4.15 20.53
N VAL A 29 5.90 2.88 20.11
CA VAL A 29 6.57 1.75 20.78
C VAL A 29 8.08 1.95 20.78
N LEU A 30 8.68 2.28 19.64
CA LEU A 30 10.13 2.49 19.54
C LEU A 30 10.60 3.70 20.36
N ARG A 31 9.89 4.83 20.30
CA ARG A 31 10.23 6.01 21.13
C ARG A 31 10.18 5.73 22.61
N ARG A 32 9.13 5.06 23.07
CA ARG A 32 8.95 4.71 24.48
C ARG A 32 10.08 3.79 24.94
N ALA A 33 10.33 2.71 24.20
CA ALA A 33 11.40 1.79 24.54
C ALA A 33 12.79 2.44 24.47
N ARG A 34 13.02 3.39 23.56
CA ARG A 34 14.25 4.17 23.47
C ARG A 34 14.44 5.05 24.72
N ALA A 35 13.38 5.76 25.13
CA ALA A 35 13.40 6.64 26.30
C ALA A 35 13.66 5.86 27.60
N ASP A 36 13.10 4.65 27.71
CA ASP A 36 13.24 3.77 28.87
C ASP A 36 14.54 2.94 28.86
N GLY A 37 15.39 3.09 27.83
CA GLY A 37 16.67 2.37 27.70
C GLY A 37 16.48 0.85 27.50
N LYS A 38 15.38 0.42 26.89
CA LYS A 38 14.96 -0.97 26.73
C LYS A 38 15.16 -1.53 25.32
N LEU A 39 15.87 -0.81 24.44
CA LEU A 39 16.22 -1.29 23.11
C LEU A 39 17.61 -1.95 23.11
N THR A 40 17.76 -3.00 22.31
CA THR A 40 19.07 -3.54 21.92
C THR A 40 19.80 -2.55 21.00
N ALA A 41 21.08 -2.79 20.70
CA ALA A 41 21.78 -1.99 19.68
C ALA A 41 21.03 -1.98 18.33
N ARG A 42 20.45 -3.11 17.92
CA ARG A 42 19.66 -3.23 16.69
C ARG A 42 18.31 -2.50 16.80
N GLY A 43 17.68 -2.56 17.96
CA GLY A 43 16.46 -1.80 18.23
C GLY A 43 16.69 -0.29 18.23
N ILE A 44 17.85 0.17 18.72
CA ILE A 44 18.27 1.56 18.68
C ILE A 44 18.45 2.03 17.21
N ASP A 45 19.18 1.25 16.41
CA ASP A 45 19.37 1.54 14.98
C ASP A 45 18.04 1.60 14.25
N ALA A 46 17.17 0.60 14.43
CA ALA A 46 15.84 0.57 13.83
C ALA A 46 14.99 1.79 14.24
N CYS A 47 15.04 2.17 15.52
CA CYS A 47 14.35 3.35 16.05
C CYS A 47 14.86 4.64 15.38
N ASP A 48 16.18 4.84 15.34
CA ASP A 48 16.79 6.05 14.81
C ASP A 48 16.47 6.19 13.29
N ARG A 49 16.61 5.11 12.52
CA ARG A 49 16.23 5.07 11.09
C ARG A 49 14.74 5.35 10.89
N PHE A 50 13.87 4.69 11.64
CA PHE A 50 12.43 4.87 11.49
C PHE A 50 12.00 6.30 11.85
N LEU A 51 12.51 6.85 12.95
CA LEU A 51 12.15 8.20 13.36
C LEU A 51 12.69 9.29 12.42
N ALA A 52 13.77 9.02 11.69
CA ALA A 52 14.27 9.93 10.66
C ALA A 52 13.30 10.03 9.46
N ILE A 53 12.66 8.94 9.06
CA ILE A 53 11.73 8.93 7.93
C ILE A 53 10.25 9.17 8.35
N TYR A 54 9.90 8.96 9.61
CA TYR A 54 8.53 9.07 10.10
C TYR A 54 7.83 10.40 9.76
N PRO A 55 8.48 11.58 9.80
CA PRO A 55 7.85 12.83 9.37
C PRO A 55 7.41 12.84 7.90
N HIS A 56 8.06 12.05 7.05
CA HIS A 56 7.72 11.91 5.62
C HIS A 56 6.58 10.92 5.39
N LEU A 57 6.27 10.07 6.37
CA LEU A 57 5.21 9.05 6.30
C LEU A 57 3.92 9.51 6.98
N LYS A 58 4.05 10.24 8.09
CA LYS A 58 2.92 10.68 8.91
C LYS A 58 1.95 11.55 8.14
N GLY A 59 0.66 11.20 8.23
CA GLY A 59 -0.41 11.93 7.55
C GLY A 59 -0.56 11.59 6.06
N ARG A 60 0.28 10.68 5.52
CA ARG A 60 0.27 10.29 4.12
C ARG A 60 -0.51 9.00 3.83
N ALA A 61 -1.29 8.49 4.79
CA ALA A 61 -2.01 7.24 4.64
C ALA A 61 -2.90 7.22 3.38
N GLY A 62 -2.66 6.25 2.52
CA GLY A 62 -3.40 6.05 1.28
C GLY A 62 -3.06 7.00 0.13
N ASP A 63 -2.18 7.97 0.31
CA ASP A 63 -1.71 8.87 -0.75
C ASP A 63 -0.91 8.11 -1.82
N LEU A 64 -1.03 8.54 -3.07
CA LEU A 64 -0.16 8.06 -4.15
C LEU A 64 1.28 8.55 -3.92
N THR A 65 2.26 7.65 -4.05
CA THR A 65 3.66 8.04 -3.95
C THR A 65 4.19 8.63 -5.28
N PRO A 66 5.31 9.39 -5.27
CA PRO A 66 6.00 9.81 -6.50
C PRO A 66 6.32 8.61 -7.41
N LYS A 67 6.71 7.47 -6.82
CA LYS A 67 6.93 6.22 -7.56
C LYS A 67 5.65 5.73 -8.25
N GLY A 68 4.49 5.84 -7.58
CA GLY A 68 3.20 5.50 -8.17
C GLY A 68 2.84 6.37 -9.38
N GLN A 69 3.11 7.67 -9.31
CA GLN A 69 2.94 8.58 -10.46
C GLN A 69 3.87 8.17 -11.62
N MET A 70 5.15 7.93 -11.34
CA MET A 70 6.11 7.50 -12.35
C MET A 70 5.70 6.16 -13.01
N GLN A 71 5.13 5.22 -12.25
CA GLN A 71 4.63 3.94 -12.78
C GLN A 71 3.56 4.19 -13.85
N HIS A 72 2.62 5.10 -13.61
CA HIS A 72 1.56 5.43 -14.57
C HIS A 72 2.08 6.15 -15.81
N ARG A 73 2.99 7.11 -15.67
CA ARG A 73 3.65 7.75 -16.82
C ARG A 73 4.37 6.73 -17.70
N ARG A 74 5.16 5.83 -17.10
CA ARG A 74 5.86 4.75 -17.81
C ARG A 74 4.89 3.77 -18.49
N LEU A 75 3.77 3.46 -17.84
CA LEU A 75 2.74 2.59 -18.43
C LEU A 75 2.13 3.24 -19.67
N ALA A 76 1.79 4.51 -19.59
CA ALA A 76 1.27 5.29 -20.73
C ALA A 76 2.26 5.34 -21.91
N GLY A 77 3.53 5.63 -21.64
CA GLY A 77 4.58 5.62 -22.67
C GLY A 77 4.75 4.25 -23.35
N ARG A 78 4.70 3.16 -22.57
CA ARG A 78 4.73 1.81 -23.14
C ARG A 78 3.50 1.50 -23.99
N MET A 79 2.32 1.92 -23.56
CA MET A 79 1.08 1.74 -24.32
C MET A 79 1.14 2.50 -25.63
N TYR A 80 1.58 3.76 -25.62
CA TYR A 80 1.77 4.57 -26.82
C TYR A 80 2.74 3.90 -27.80
N ALA A 81 3.87 3.42 -27.32
CA ALA A 81 4.88 2.74 -28.13
C ALA A 81 4.41 1.39 -28.71
N ALA A 82 3.56 0.67 -27.95
CA ALA A 82 3.07 -0.65 -28.36
C ALA A 82 1.93 -0.60 -29.40
N TYR A 83 1.18 0.53 -29.47
CA TYR A 83 0.02 0.65 -30.36
C TYR A 83 0.04 1.96 -31.19
N PRO A 84 1.14 2.23 -31.91
CA PRO A 84 1.31 3.49 -32.62
C PRO A 84 0.25 3.72 -33.72
N GLU A 85 -0.29 2.65 -34.29
CA GLU A 85 -1.34 2.70 -35.31
C GLU A 85 -2.67 3.28 -34.79
N ILE A 86 -2.96 3.12 -33.50
CA ILE A 86 -4.14 3.70 -32.87
C ILE A 86 -3.91 5.20 -32.64
N PHE A 87 -2.79 5.56 -32.02
CA PHE A 87 -2.51 6.94 -31.63
C PHE A 87 -2.30 7.87 -32.82
N ARG A 88 -1.71 7.39 -33.94
CA ARG A 88 -1.57 8.18 -35.20
C ARG A 88 -2.89 8.60 -35.84
N ARG A 89 -3.98 7.95 -35.46
CA ARG A 89 -5.33 8.33 -35.96
C ARG A 89 -5.95 9.46 -35.16
N HIS A 90 -5.23 10.05 -34.22
CA HIS A 90 -5.71 11.06 -33.28
C HIS A 90 -7.04 10.66 -32.63
N PRO A 91 -7.08 9.55 -31.89
CA PRO A 91 -8.32 9.05 -31.31
C PRO A 91 -8.83 10.00 -30.23
N ARG A 92 -10.13 10.03 -30.06
CA ARG A 92 -10.72 10.60 -28.84
C ARG A 92 -10.33 9.74 -27.65
N ILE A 93 -9.65 10.33 -26.68
CA ILE A 93 -9.22 9.65 -25.46
C ILE A 93 -10.10 10.15 -24.31
N GLU A 94 -10.73 9.22 -23.61
CA GLU A 94 -11.53 9.50 -22.43
C GLU A 94 -10.94 8.75 -21.24
N ALA A 95 -10.63 9.47 -20.16
CA ALA A 95 -10.06 8.94 -18.95
C ALA A 95 -10.99 9.22 -17.77
N TYR A 96 -11.39 8.16 -17.09
CA TYR A 96 -12.32 8.21 -15.97
C TYR A 96 -11.65 7.71 -14.69
N SER A 97 -11.95 8.34 -13.57
CA SER A 97 -11.45 7.93 -12.25
C SER A 97 -12.55 7.96 -11.21
N THR A 98 -12.34 7.20 -10.13
CA THR A 98 -13.05 7.38 -8.87
C THR A 98 -12.69 8.72 -8.24
N VAL A 99 -13.48 9.19 -7.26
CA VAL A 99 -13.18 10.41 -6.47
C VAL A 99 -12.07 10.21 -5.42
N VAL A 100 -11.47 9.04 -5.38
CA VAL A 100 -10.38 8.72 -4.45
C VAL A 100 -9.09 9.40 -4.91
N PRO A 101 -8.43 10.26 -4.10
CA PRO A 101 -7.30 11.10 -4.54
C PRO A 101 -6.19 10.32 -5.25
N ARG A 102 -5.77 9.16 -4.72
CA ARG A 102 -4.73 8.34 -5.38
C ARG A 102 -5.13 7.83 -6.77
N CYS A 103 -6.44 7.59 -7.00
CA CYS A 103 -6.92 7.16 -8.31
C CYS A 103 -6.93 8.33 -9.30
N ILE A 104 -7.37 9.51 -8.85
CA ILE A 104 -7.34 10.75 -9.64
C ILE A 104 -5.90 11.06 -10.06
N MET A 105 -4.96 11.03 -9.11
CA MET A 105 -3.55 11.31 -9.38
C MET A 105 -2.91 10.26 -10.29
N SER A 106 -3.35 8.99 -10.20
CA SER A 106 -2.88 7.93 -11.10
C SER A 106 -3.38 8.16 -12.53
N MET A 107 -4.66 8.51 -12.70
CA MET A 107 -5.22 8.89 -14.00
C MET A 107 -4.50 10.10 -14.59
N ALA A 108 -4.30 11.16 -13.79
CA ALA A 108 -3.58 12.36 -14.21
C ALA A 108 -2.17 12.02 -14.70
N ALA A 109 -1.40 11.25 -13.92
CA ALA A 109 -0.05 10.83 -14.29
C ALA A 109 -0.01 9.96 -15.56
N PHE A 110 -1.04 9.12 -15.78
CA PHE A 110 -1.17 8.36 -17.03
C PHE A 110 -1.42 9.27 -18.22
N CYS A 111 -2.36 10.23 -18.09
CA CYS A 111 -2.65 11.21 -19.13
C CYS A 111 -1.44 12.10 -19.45
N GLU A 112 -0.69 12.54 -18.41
CA GLU A 112 0.58 13.27 -18.60
C GLU A 112 1.58 12.43 -19.40
N GLY A 113 1.74 11.14 -19.08
CA GLY A 113 2.64 10.25 -19.83
C GLY A 113 2.24 10.05 -21.29
N LEU A 114 0.94 10.06 -21.62
CA LEU A 114 0.48 10.08 -23.01
C LEU A 114 0.82 11.41 -23.69
N LYS A 115 0.64 12.54 -23.01
CA LYS A 115 0.98 13.88 -23.52
C LYS A 115 2.49 14.09 -23.66
N GLU A 116 3.30 13.47 -22.82
CA GLU A 116 4.77 13.44 -22.97
C GLU A 116 5.19 12.69 -24.23
N ALA A 117 4.47 11.60 -24.57
CA ALA A 117 4.71 10.83 -25.78
C ALA A 117 4.21 11.55 -27.05
N ASP A 118 3.07 12.21 -26.96
CA ASP A 118 2.46 12.98 -28.06
C ASP A 118 1.64 14.16 -27.52
N PRO A 119 2.18 15.38 -27.54
CA PRO A 119 1.49 16.58 -27.08
C PRO A 119 0.20 16.93 -27.85
N SER A 120 0.02 16.40 -29.06
CA SER A 120 -1.15 16.67 -29.90
C SER A 120 -2.41 15.91 -29.49
N LEU A 121 -2.28 14.84 -28.66
CA LEU A 121 -3.41 14.05 -28.22
C LEU A 121 -4.43 14.89 -27.45
N GLU A 122 -5.70 14.71 -27.76
CA GLU A 122 -6.81 15.31 -27.02
C GLU A 122 -7.34 14.31 -26.00
N ILE A 123 -7.24 14.67 -24.70
CA ILE A 123 -7.63 13.80 -23.59
C ILE A 123 -8.68 14.50 -22.75
N PHE A 124 -9.86 13.88 -22.66
CA PHE A 124 -10.94 14.30 -21.77
C PHE A 124 -10.83 13.53 -20.46
N THR A 125 -10.81 14.22 -19.35
CA THR A 125 -10.72 13.62 -18.02
C THR A 125 -11.97 13.89 -17.21
N GLU A 126 -12.47 12.89 -16.52
CA GLU A 126 -13.59 13.03 -15.61
C GLU A 126 -13.36 12.24 -14.33
N THR A 127 -13.74 12.85 -13.20
CA THR A 127 -13.87 12.18 -11.92
C THR A 127 -15.20 12.59 -11.28
N SER A 128 -16.04 11.64 -10.93
CA SER A 128 -17.37 11.92 -10.40
C SER A 128 -17.87 10.81 -9.50
N SER A 129 -18.91 11.11 -8.69
CA SER A 129 -19.60 10.10 -7.88
C SER A 129 -20.30 9.04 -8.74
N VAL A 130 -20.66 9.36 -9.98
CA VAL A 130 -21.24 8.39 -10.92
C VAL A 130 -20.22 7.31 -11.28
N ASN A 131 -18.95 7.73 -11.46
CA ASN A 131 -17.86 6.78 -11.76
C ASN A 131 -17.56 5.83 -10.61
N MET A 132 -17.87 6.21 -9.36
CA MET A 132 -17.74 5.31 -8.20
C MET A 132 -18.59 4.05 -8.35
N TYR A 133 -19.76 4.15 -8.98
CA TYR A 133 -20.63 3.01 -9.19
C TYR A 133 -19.99 1.91 -10.06
N TYR A 134 -19.23 2.31 -11.07
CA TYR A 134 -18.62 1.38 -12.02
C TYR A 134 -17.18 1.03 -11.69
N LEU A 135 -16.42 2.01 -11.16
CA LEU A 135 -14.97 1.88 -11.02
C LEU A 135 -14.51 1.47 -9.60
N ASN A 136 -15.38 1.60 -8.59
CA ASN A 136 -15.02 1.21 -7.24
C ASN A 136 -15.70 -0.09 -6.81
N PRO A 137 -14.97 -1.24 -6.78
CA PRO A 137 -15.54 -2.52 -6.37
C PRO A 137 -15.94 -2.55 -4.88
N HIS A 138 -15.51 -1.55 -4.09
CA HIS A 138 -15.84 -1.41 -2.67
C HIS A 138 -17.02 -0.47 -2.42
N SER A 139 -17.64 0.08 -3.46
CA SER A 139 -18.83 0.91 -3.33
C SER A 139 -20.05 0.04 -3.05
N THR A 140 -20.84 0.41 -2.04
CA THR A 140 -22.11 -0.27 -1.70
C THR A 140 -23.14 -0.21 -2.82
N GLY A 141 -22.99 0.71 -3.76
CA GLY A 141 -23.82 0.81 -4.97
C GLY A 141 -23.29 0.02 -6.16
N ASN A 142 -22.14 -0.64 -6.05
CA ASN A 142 -21.57 -1.42 -7.15
C ASN A 142 -22.42 -2.66 -7.43
N PRO A 143 -22.89 -2.88 -8.69
CA PRO A 143 -23.73 -4.03 -9.03
C PRO A 143 -23.03 -5.38 -8.88
N ALA A 144 -21.69 -5.39 -8.86
CA ALA A 144 -20.91 -6.61 -8.63
C ALA A 144 -20.64 -6.90 -7.14
N GLY A 145 -20.97 -5.96 -6.23
CA GLY A 145 -20.80 -6.14 -4.79
C GLY A 145 -22.11 -6.61 -4.13
N THR A 146 -22.06 -7.65 -3.33
CA THR A 146 -23.17 -8.11 -2.51
C THR A 146 -23.09 -7.57 -1.08
N ALA A 147 -24.20 -7.59 -0.33
CA ALA A 147 -24.19 -7.28 1.09
C ALA A 147 -23.24 -8.21 1.89
N GLU A 148 -23.09 -9.45 1.42
CA GLU A 148 -22.19 -10.44 1.99
C GLU A 148 -20.71 -10.04 1.81
N ASP A 149 -20.32 -9.55 0.62
CA ASP A 149 -18.97 -9.04 0.36
C ASP A 149 -18.58 -7.91 1.32
N PHE A 150 -19.54 -7.04 1.66
CA PHE A 150 -19.29 -5.93 2.60
C PHE A 150 -19.19 -6.43 4.04
N ARG A 151 -19.94 -7.46 4.41
CA ARG A 151 -19.85 -8.11 5.72
C ARG A 151 -18.49 -8.75 5.94
N TYR A 152 -17.90 -9.37 4.92
CA TYR A 152 -16.54 -9.95 4.99
C TYR A 152 -15.44 -8.91 5.16
N LYS A 153 -15.70 -7.64 4.84
CA LYS A 153 -14.72 -6.54 4.98
C LYS A 153 -14.86 -5.77 6.31
N SER A 154 -15.88 -6.05 7.10
CA SER A 154 -16.14 -5.35 8.37
C SER A 154 -15.12 -5.73 9.45
N ALA A 155 -15.05 -4.91 10.51
CA ALA A 155 -14.16 -5.17 11.65
C ALA A 155 -14.55 -6.43 12.44
N ASP A 156 -15.83 -6.80 12.40
CA ASP A 156 -16.44 -7.98 13.05
C ASP A 156 -16.65 -9.15 12.07
N ALA A 157 -15.95 -9.15 10.93
CA ALA A 157 -16.05 -10.22 9.95
C ALA A 157 -15.76 -11.59 10.57
N PRO A 158 -16.55 -12.64 10.24
CA PRO A 158 -16.49 -13.95 10.90
C PRO A 158 -15.14 -14.68 10.73
N TRP A 159 -14.37 -14.35 9.69
CA TRP A 159 -13.05 -14.93 9.44
C TRP A 159 -11.92 -14.35 10.30
N ARG A 160 -12.09 -13.16 10.91
CA ARG A 160 -11.02 -12.49 11.66
C ARG A 160 -10.48 -13.25 12.85
N PRO A 161 -11.28 -13.94 13.68
CA PRO A 161 -10.75 -14.78 14.76
C PRO A 161 -9.87 -15.92 14.23
N GLU A 162 -10.24 -16.55 13.12
CA GLU A 162 -9.44 -17.61 12.50
C GLU A 162 -8.14 -17.06 11.90
N TRP A 163 -8.20 -15.92 11.24
CA TRP A 163 -7.02 -15.23 10.74
C TRP A 163 -6.06 -14.87 11.88
N ARG A 164 -6.57 -14.34 13.01
CA ARG A 164 -5.75 -14.03 14.17
C ARG A 164 -5.06 -15.28 14.70
N ARG A 165 -5.79 -16.37 14.88
CA ARG A 165 -5.21 -17.67 15.30
C ARG A 165 -4.14 -18.15 14.31
N PHE A 166 -4.43 -18.07 13.01
CA PHE A 166 -3.46 -18.43 11.97
C PHE A 166 -2.17 -17.61 12.10
N CYS A 167 -2.27 -16.30 12.33
CA CYS A 167 -1.11 -15.45 12.54
C CYS A 167 -0.34 -15.83 13.83
N GLU A 168 -1.04 -16.07 14.93
CA GLU A 168 -0.45 -16.50 16.21
C GLU A 168 0.28 -17.84 16.12
N GLU A 169 -0.18 -18.76 15.26
CA GLU A 169 0.48 -20.04 15.00
C GLU A 169 1.71 -19.92 14.08
N ARG A 170 1.77 -18.89 13.23
CA ARG A 170 2.81 -18.71 12.21
C ARG A 170 3.91 -17.76 12.63
N ILE A 171 3.57 -16.73 13.37
CA ILE A 171 4.49 -15.67 13.78
C ILE A 171 4.97 -15.96 15.18
N ASP A 172 6.27 -16.24 15.33
CA ASP A 172 6.92 -16.32 16.63
C ASP A 172 7.37 -14.92 17.04
N VAL A 173 6.49 -14.25 17.79
CA VAL A 173 6.74 -12.86 18.24
C VAL A 173 7.99 -12.75 19.14
N GLU A 174 8.43 -13.81 19.81
CA GLU A 174 9.59 -13.75 20.69
C GLU A 174 10.87 -13.47 19.90
N THR A 175 11.01 -14.01 18.68
CA THR A 175 12.24 -13.86 17.88
C THR A 175 12.52 -12.41 17.48
N ILE A 176 11.50 -11.63 17.15
CA ILE A 176 11.65 -10.21 16.80
C ILE A 176 11.77 -9.36 18.07
N LEU A 177 11.00 -9.69 19.12
CA LEU A 177 11.12 -8.96 20.37
C LEU A 177 12.53 -9.05 20.97
N VAL A 178 13.16 -10.23 21.07
CA VAL A 178 14.53 -10.35 21.59
C VAL A 178 15.58 -9.68 20.69
N ARG A 179 15.26 -9.52 19.40
CA ARG A 179 16.13 -8.82 18.47
C ARG A 179 16.13 -7.32 18.71
N LEU A 180 14.99 -6.73 19.07
CA LEU A 180 14.81 -5.29 19.18
C LEU A 180 14.83 -4.78 20.64
N PHE A 181 14.40 -5.59 21.60
CA PHE A 181 14.27 -5.19 23.00
C PHE A 181 15.20 -5.99 23.91
N THR A 182 15.74 -5.32 24.90
CA THR A 182 16.57 -5.97 25.96
C THR A 182 15.75 -6.74 26.98
N ASP A 183 14.41 -6.52 27.01
CA ASP A 183 13.46 -7.08 27.95
C ASP A 183 12.13 -7.28 27.25
N THR A 184 11.80 -8.54 26.91
CA THR A 184 10.56 -8.86 26.18
C THR A 184 9.32 -8.75 27.06
N ALA A 185 9.45 -8.91 28.38
CA ALA A 185 8.34 -8.67 29.30
C ALA A 185 7.97 -7.17 29.34
N TYR A 186 8.98 -6.30 29.32
CA TYR A 186 8.75 -4.87 29.14
C TYR A 186 8.05 -4.58 27.80
N ALA A 187 8.52 -5.13 26.68
CA ALA A 187 7.89 -4.93 25.37
C ALA A 187 6.40 -5.31 25.39
N ARG A 188 6.08 -6.47 25.97
CA ARG A 188 4.69 -6.94 26.16
C ARG A 188 3.84 -6.04 27.07
N SER A 189 4.47 -5.27 27.95
CA SER A 189 3.75 -4.33 28.83
C SER A 189 3.38 -3.01 28.14
N ILE A 190 4.02 -2.70 27.01
CA ILE A 190 3.83 -1.42 26.30
C ILE A 190 3.10 -1.55 24.97
N CYS A 191 3.01 -2.76 24.40
CA CYS A 191 2.29 -2.99 23.14
C CYS A 191 1.73 -4.42 23.05
N ASP A 192 0.81 -4.65 22.11
CA ASP A 192 0.48 -5.98 21.59
C ASP A 192 1.62 -6.40 20.64
N PRO A 193 2.43 -7.44 20.97
CA PRO A 193 3.57 -7.84 20.17
C PRO A 193 3.23 -8.19 18.73
N LEU A 194 2.17 -9.01 18.55
CA LEU A 194 1.74 -9.43 17.20
C LEU A 194 1.37 -8.23 16.35
N LYS A 195 0.60 -7.30 16.91
CA LYS A 195 0.22 -6.08 16.20
C LYS A 195 1.43 -5.20 15.88
N PHE A 196 2.34 -5.01 16.83
CA PHE A 196 3.56 -4.21 16.61
C PHE A 196 4.40 -4.79 15.46
N GLU A 197 4.60 -6.10 15.45
CA GLU A 197 5.40 -6.78 14.43
C GLU A 197 4.72 -6.78 13.05
N GLN A 198 3.40 -6.95 13.00
CA GLN A 198 2.63 -6.81 11.77
C GLN A 198 2.71 -5.38 11.21
N ASP A 199 2.62 -4.37 12.07
CA ASP A 199 2.76 -2.98 11.65
C ASP A 199 4.20 -2.70 11.16
N LEU A 200 5.22 -3.22 11.85
CA LEU A 200 6.62 -3.11 11.44
C LEU A 200 6.88 -3.80 10.09
N PHE A 201 6.32 -5.00 9.89
CA PHE A 201 6.36 -5.69 8.60
C PHE A 201 5.65 -4.89 7.51
N SER A 202 4.47 -4.32 7.81
CA SER A 202 3.74 -3.46 6.86
C SER A 202 4.57 -2.26 6.46
N VAL A 203 5.27 -1.62 7.40
CA VAL A 203 6.22 -0.53 7.10
C VAL A 203 7.32 -1.04 6.18
N ALA A 204 8.01 -2.13 6.55
CA ALA A 204 9.10 -2.70 5.74
C ALA A 204 8.66 -3.03 4.31
N ALA A 205 7.49 -3.67 4.15
CA ALA A 205 6.93 -4.05 2.86
C ALA A 205 6.56 -2.85 1.99
N HIS A 206 6.16 -1.72 2.60
CA HIS A 206 5.75 -0.52 1.86
C HIS A 206 6.89 0.45 1.55
N MET A 207 8.05 0.33 2.18
CA MET A 207 9.20 1.21 1.86
C MET A 207 9.56 1.17 0.38
N GLN A 208 9.51 0.01 -0.24
CA GLN A 208 9.72 -0.14 -1.69
C GLN A 208 8.70 0.62 -2.57
N CYS A 209 7.56 1.03 -2.01
CA CYS A 209 6.54 1.83 -2.71
C CYS A 209 6.84 3.34 -2.65
N THR A 210 7.77 3.76 -1.81
CA THR A 210 8.17 5.15 -1.63
C THR A 210 9.44 5.48 -2.45
N ASP A 211 9.84 6.73 -2.44
CA ASP A 211 11.11 7.25 -2.96
C ASP A 211 12.13 7.51 -1.84
N LEU A 212 11.82 7.07 -0.62
CA LEU A 212 12.76 7.13 0.50
C LEU A 212 13.81 6.02 0.35
N ASP A 213 15.07 6.38 0.56
CA ASP A 213 16.20 5.44 0.52
C ASP A 213 16.36 4.78 1.89
N GLU A 214 15.39 3.96 2.25
CA GLU A 214 15.39 3.21 3.50
C GLU A 214 14.74 1.83 3.30
N SER A 215 15.19 0.86 4.10
CA SER A 215 14.62 -0.48 4.14
C SER A 215 14.64 -1.01 5.56
N PHE A 216 13.60 -1.75 5.95
CA PHE A 216 13.50 -2.45 7.23
C PHE A 216 13.42 -3.96 7.06
N TYR A 217 13.66 -4.49 5.86
CA TYR A 217 13.71 -5.93 5.64
C TYR A 217 14.86 -6.60 6.39
N ASP A 218 15.93 -5.86 6.67
CA ASP A 218 17.05 -6.33 7.49
C ASP A 218 16.63 -6.68 8.93
N LEU A 219 15.52 -6.16 9.42
CA LEU A 219 14.98 -6.50 10.75
C LEU A 219 14.36 -7.89 10.81
N PHE A 220 14.16 -8.53 9.67
CA PHE A 220 13.53 -9.84 9.54
C PHE A 220 14.47 -10.84 8.87
N THR A 221 14.29 -12.12 9.17
CA THR A 221 14.82 -13.19 8.34
C THR A 221 13.92 -13.43 7.14
N PHE A 222 14.40 -14.14 6.13
CA PHE A 222 13.59 -14.50 4.97
C PHE A 222 12.35 -15.33 5.36
N ASP A 223 12.52 -16.29 6.28
CA ASP A 223 11.41 -17.13 6.76
C ASP A 223 10.35 -16.32 7.51
N GLU A 224 10.77 -15.34 8.33
CA GLU A 224 9.84 -14.40 8.97
C GLU A 224 9.06 -13.57 7.94
N LEU A 225 9.74 -13.03 6.93
CA LEU A 225 9.08 -12.30 5.85
C LEU A 225 8.03 -13.17 5.13
N CYS A 226 8.36 -14.44 4.84
CA CYS A 226 7.41 -15.37 4.23
C CYS A 226 6.19 -15.61 5.11
N ARG A 227 6.37 -15.80 6.43
CA ARG A 227 5.25 -16.02 7.38
C ARG A 227 4.34 -14.80 7.51
N PHE A 228 4.91 -13.59 7.57
CA PHE A 228 4.11 -12.36 7.55
C PHE A 228 3.35 -12.21 6.23
N TRP A 229 3.98 -12.51 5.11
CA TRP A 229 3.34 -12.48 3.80
C TRP A 229 2.21 -13.52 3.70
N GLU A 230 2.37 -14.73 4.25
CA GLU A 230 1.29 -15.72 4.33
C GLU A 230 0.09 -15.19 5.13
N CYS A 231 0.34 -14.53 6.27
CA CYS A 231 -0.70 -13.91 7.08
C CYS A 231 -1.46 -12.80 6.34
N ASP A 232 -0.76 -11.96 5.60
CA ASP A 232 -1.38 -10.93 4.75
C ASP A 232 -2.21 -11.57 3.64
N ASN A 233 -1.68 -12.58 2.95
CA ASN A 233 -2.38 -13.26 1.88
C ASN A 233 -3.65 -13.97 2.33
N TYR A 234 -3.68 -14.49 3.56
CA TYR A 234 -4.88 -15.10 4.11
C TYR A 234 -6.12 -14.20 3.93
N THR A 235 -5.95 -12.89 4.10
CA THR A 235 -7.03 -11.91 3.98
C THR A 235 -7.59 -11.75 2.56
N TYR A 236 -6.91 -12.27 1.53
CA TYR A 236 -7.35 -12.23 0.14
C TYR A 236 -8.11 -13.50 -0.31
N TYR A 237 -8.08 -14.56 0.49
CA TYR A 237 -8.69 -15.86 0.16
C TYR A 237 -9.93 -16.21 1.00
N VAL A 238 -10.32 -15.34 1.92
CA VAL A 238 -11.50 -15.51 2.79
C VAL A 238 -12.64 -14.62 2.43
#